data_ba1ab2adb835d1e80035df9af6e6ffee
#
_entry.id   ba1ab2adb835d1e80035df9af6e6ffee
#
_cell.length_a   1.000
_cell.length_b   1.000
_cell.length_c   1.000
_cell.angle_alpha   90.00
_cell.angle_beta   90.00
_cell.angle_gamma   90.00
#
_symmetry.space_group_name_H-M   'P 1'
#
loop_
_entity.id
_entity.type
_entity.pdbx_description
1 polymer ?
#
loop_
_entity_poly.entity_id
_entity_poly.type
_entity_poly.pdbx_seq_one_letter_code
_entity_poly.pdbx_strand_id
1 'polypeptide(L)'
;MINENELILKKTEMADLEHFFQFQLDKEAGYLAAFMPKDPTDKAAYLKKMTNLLIDSTVNMQTIFVNNRIVGSVSKFEMEGDYEITYWIDKTFWGKGITTKALKKFLTIEDARPIFGRVAFDNFGSQRVLEKCGFEKIGNDRGFANARQAEIEEFIYKLI
;
A
#
# COMPACT_ATOMS: atom_id res chain seq x y z
N MET A 1 -7.29 14.09 15.95
CA MET A 1 -7.83 12.72 15.79
C MET A 1 -8.75 12.68 14.57
N ILE A 2 -8.59 11.68 13.72
CA ILE A 2 -9.44 11.53 12.53
C ILE A 2 -10.71 10.76 12.90
N ASN A 3 -11.85 11.35 12.60
CA ASN A 3 -13.14 10.69 12.72
C ASN A 3 -13.31 9.70 11.58
N GLU A 4 -13.80 8.49 11.84
CA GLU A 4 -14.03 7.48 10.80
C GLU A 4 -14.99 7.96 9.70
N ASN A 5 -15.95 8.82 10.04
CA ASN A 5 -16.90 9.38 9.08
C ASN A 5 -16.25 10.35 8.08
N GLU A 6 -15.03 10.80 8.37
CA GLU A 6 -14.27 11.70 7.49
C GLU A 6 -13.37 10.96 6.51
N LEU A 7 -13.14 9.66 6.75
CA LEU A 7 -12.31 8.82 5.89
C LEU A 7 -13.20 8.00 4.97
N ILE A 8 -13.02 8.18 3.67
CA ILE A 8 -13.77 7.43 2.66
C ILE A 8 -12.81 6.84 1.62
N LEU A 9 -13.24 5.73 1.02
CA LEU A 9 -12.56 5.09 -0.09
C LEU A 9 -13.39 5.29 -1.35
N LYS A 10 -12.72 5.66 -2.45
CA LYS A 10 -13.34 5.75 -3.77
C LYS A 10 -12.47 5.02 -4.77
N LYS A 11 -13.08 4.40 -5.77
CA LYS A 11 -12.33 3.76 -6.85
C LYS A 11 -11.33 4.78 -7.44
N THR A 12 -10.08 4.37 -7.59
CA THR A 12 -9.02 5.23 -8.09
C THR A 12 -9.30 5.65 -9.53
N GLU A 13 -9.14 6.94 -9.80
CA GLU A 13 -9.24 7.53 -11.12
C GLU A 13 -7.85 7.92 -11.63
N MET A 14 -7.74 8.08 -12.95
CA MET A 14 -6.47 8.47 -13.57
C MET A 14 -5.88 9.75 -12.96
N ALA A 15 -6.72 10.73 -12.65
CA ALA A 15 -6.28 11.99 -12.05
C ALA A 15 -5.65 11.81 -10.66
N ASP A 16 -5.98 10.73 -9.94
CA ASP A 16 -5.43 10.47 -8.61
C ASP A 16 -3.97 10.04 -8.67
N LEU A 17 -3.52 9.47 -9.77
CA LEU A 17 -2.19 8.89 -9.91
C LEU A 17 -1.07 9.91 -9.74
N GLU A 18 -1.29 11.15 -10.13
CA GLU A 18 -0.33 12.23 -9.92
C GLU A 18 -0.03 12.43 -8.44
N HIS A 19 -1.06 12.39 -7.60
CA HIS A 19 -0.90 12.50 -6.15
C HIS A 19 -0.07 11.34 -5.60
N PHE A 20 -0.37 10.12 -6.05
CA PHE A 20 0.36 8.93 -5.59
C PHE A 20 1.83 8.98 -6.02
N PHE A 21 2.09 9.47 -7.23
CA PHE A 21 3.46 9.64 -7.70
C PHE A 21 4.22 10.60 -6.79
N GLN A 22 3.63 11.73 -6.42
CA GLN A 22 4.26 12.69 -5.52
C GLN A 22 4.52 12.10 -4.14
N PHE A 23 3.58 11.33 -3.60
CA PHE A 23 3.75 10.71 -2.28
C PHE A 23 4.94 9.76 -2.23
N GLN A 24 5.16 8.97 -3.28
CA GLN A 24 6.23 7.96 -3.30
C GLN A 24 7.61 8.56 -3.55
N LEU A 25 7.70 9.84 -3.88
CA LEU A 25 8.99 10.53 -4.00
C LEU A 25 9.63 10.84 -2.65
N ASP A 26 8.89 10.78 -1.55
CA ASP A 26 9.44 10.98 -0.22
C ASP A 26 10.48 9.90 0.08
N LYS A 27 11.70 10.33 0.41
CA LYS A 27 12.83 9.40 0.58
C LYS A 27 12.70 8.50 1.81
N GLU A 28 12.15 9.02 2.90
CA GLU A 28 11.94 8.22 4.11
C GLU A 28 10.86 7.14 3.88
N ALA A 29 9.76 7.53 3.24
CA ALA A 29 8.70 6.59 2.89
C ALA A 29 9.23 5.51 1.94
N GLY A 30 10.00 5.90 0.93
CA GLY A 30 10.61 4.96 0.00
C GLY A 30 11.59 4.02 0.70
N TYR A 31 12.41 4.54 1.62
CA TYR A 31 13.33 3.72 2.40
C TYR A 31 12.60 2.66 3.21
N LEU A 32 11.52 3.03 3.90
CA LEU A 32 10.72 2.10 4.70
C LEU A 32 10.00 1.08 3.85
N ALA A 33 9.48 1.48 2.68
CA ALA A 33 8.85 0.56 1.75
C ALA A 33 9.86 -0.42 1.14
N ALA A 34 11.10 0.01 1.00
CA ALA A 34 12.28 -0.77 0.61
C ALA A 34 12.24 -1.29 -0.83
N PHE A 35 11.23 -2.05 -1.21
CA PHE A 35 11.12 -2.71 -2.52
C PHE A 35 10.53 -1.76 -3.56
N MET A 36 11.20 -0.64 -3.75
CA MET A 36 10.81 0.41 -4.68
C MET A 36 11.30 0.11 -6.12
N PRO A 37 10.71 0.79 -7.13
CA PRO A 37 11.28 0.76 -8.48
C PRO A 37 12.74 1.22 -8.47
N LYS A 38 13.50 0.80 -9.48
CA LYS A 38 14.90 1.17 -9.59
C LYS A 38 15.09 2.68 -9.66
N ASP A 39 14.21 3.37 -10.40
CA ASP A 39 14.16 4.84 -10.46
C ASP A 39 12.75 5.34 -10.13
N PRO A 40 12.47 5.66 -8.87
CA PRO A 40 11.14 6.14 -8.48
C PRO A 40 10.82 7.53 -9.01
N THR A 41 11.77 8.25 -9.58
CA THR A 41 11.56 9.57 -10.18
C THR A 41 11.08 9.50 -11.64
N ASP A 42 11.11 8.33 -12.25
CA ASP A 42 10.65 8.13 -13.63
C ASP A 42 9.12 8.14 -13.66
N LYS A 43 8.56 9.33 -13.85
CA LYS A 43 7.12 9.55 -13.83
C LYS A 43 6.41 8.81 -14.96
N ALA A 44 6.99 8.79 -16.16
CA ALA A 44 6.39 8.10 -17.30
C ALA A 44 6.26 6.60 -17.04
N ALA A 45 7.30 5.97 -16.50
CA ALA A 45 7.27 4.56 -16.13
C ALA A 45 6.25 4.30 -15.01
N TYR A 46 6.20 5.16 -13.99
CA TYR A 46 5.25 5.06 -12.90
C TYR A 46 3.80 5.11 -13.41
N LEU A 47 3.47 6.13 -14.20
CA LEU A 47 2.11 6.31 -14.72
C LEU A 47 1.71 5.16 -15.64
N LYS A 48 2.62 4.65 -16.44
CA LYS A 48 2.34 3.49 -17.31
C LYS A 48 1.99 2.25 -16.47
N LYS A 49 2.79 1.96 -15.46
CA LYS A 49 2.55 0.83 -14.55
C LYS A 49 1.20 0.96 -13.85
N MET A 50 0.94 2.12 -13.29
CA MET A 50 -0.30 2.34 -12.52
C MET A 50 -1.54 2.34 -13.42
N THR A 51 -1.43 2.89 -14.63
CA THR A 51 -2.52 2.85 -15.60
C THR A 51 -2.86 1.41 -15.97
N ASN A 52 -1.85 0.57 -16.19
CA ASN A 52 -2.06 -0.84 -16.48
C ASN A 52 -2.77 -1.56 -15.32
N LEU A 53 -2.45 -1.20 -14.08
CA LEU A 53 -3.14 -1.75 -12.91
C LEU A 53 -4.60 -1.29 -12.86
N LEU A 54 -4.90 -0.04 -13.21
CA LEU A 54 -6.28 0.47 -13.19
C LEU A 54 -7.18 -0.22 -14.21
N ILE A 55 -6.65 -0.64 -15.35
CA ILE A 55 -7.45 -1.32 -16.38
C ILE A 55 -7.51 -2.83 -16.18
N ASP A 56 -6.73 -3.37 -15.25
CA ASP A 56 -6.73 -4.81 -14.93
C ASP A 56 -7.94 -5.13 -14.05
N SER A 57 -8.83 -5.98 -14.54
CA SER A 57 -10.08 -6.33 -13.84
C SER A 57 -9.86 -7.09 -12.53
N THR A 58 -8.67 -7.69 -12.33
CA THR A 58 -8.34 -8.41 -11.09
C THR A 58 -7.82 -7.48 -9.99
N VAL A 59 -7.49 -6.23 -10.33
CA VAL A 59 -6.97 -5.24 -9.39
C VAL A 59 -8.12 -4.39 -8.85
N ASN A 60 -8.17 -4.25 -7.53
CA ASN A 60 -9.09 -3.33 -6.87
C ASN A 60 -8.25 -2.25 -6.19
N MET A 61 -8.19 -1.07 -6.80
CA MET A 61 -7.43 0.06 -6.28
C MET A 61 -8.37 1.14 -5.80
N GLN A 62 -8.23 1.54 -4.54
CA GLN A 62 -9.06 2.55 -3.89
C GLN A 62 -8.19 3.71 -3.45
N THR A 63 -8.68 4.92 -3.72
CA THR A 63 -8.06 6.15 -3.23
C THR A 63 -8.63 6.48 -1.86
N ILE A 64 -7.75 6.82 -0.92
CA ILE A 64 -8.12 7.18 0.45
C ILE A 64 -8.30 8.69 0.52
N PHE A 65 -9.50 9.13 0.91
CA PHE A 65 -9.81 10.54 1.15
C PHE A 65 -10.04 10.77 2.63
N VAL A 66 -9.47 11.85 3.13
CA VAL A 66 -9.75 12.38 4.47
C VAL A 66 -10.15 13.84 4.30
N ASN A 67 -11.36 14.20 4.71
CA ASN A 67 -11.92 15.54 4.54
C ASN A 67 -11.81 16.04 3.08
N ASN A 68 -12.18 15.17 2.12
CA ASN A 68 -12.14 15.43 0.69
C ASN A 68 -10.73 15.64 0.12
N ARG A 69 -9.69 15.27 0.86
CA ARG A 69 -8.30 15.38 0.44
C ARG A 69 -7.72 14.00 0.20
N ILE A 70 -7.03 13.82 -0.92
CA ILE A 70 -6.34 12.56 -1.23
C ILE A 70 -5.14 12.42 -0.30
N VAL A 71 -5.11 11.33 0.48
CA VAL A 71 -4.02 11.07 1.43
C VAL A 71 -3.27 9.77 1.14
N GLY A 72 -3.75 8.96 0.23
CA GLY A 72 -3.08 7.69 -0.10
C GLY A 72 -3.95 6.75 -0.91
N SER A 73 -3.54 5.50 -0.94
CA SER A 73 -4.24 4.45 -1.65
C SER A 73 -4.12 3.12 -0.94
N VAL A 74 -5.07 2.22 -1.20
CA VAL A 74 -5.03 0.82 -0.79
C VAL A 74 -5.52 -0.03 -1.96
N SER A 75 -4.86 -1.15 -2.20
CA SER A 75 -5.10 -1.93 -3.40
C SER A 75 -4.95 -3.42 -3.15
N LYS A 76 -5.80 -4.22 -3.82
CA LYS A 76 -5.63 -5.67 -3.95
C LYS A 76 -5.19 -5.97 -5.37
N PHE A 77 -4.23 -6.86 -5.51
CA PHE A 77 -3.76 -7.35 -6.81
C PHE A 77 -3.42 -8.84 -6.69
N GLU A 78 -3.23 -9.48 -7.83
CA GLU A 78 -2.81 -10.88 -7.87
C GLU A 78 -1.32 -10.98 -8.20
N MET A 79 -0.63 -11.87 -7.49
CA MET A 79 0.77 -12.16 -7.73
C MET A 79 1.00 -13.68 -7.56
N GLU A 80 1.43 -14.32 -8.64
CA GLU A 80 1.71 -15.76 -8.65
C GLU A 80 0.55 -16.62 -8.12
N GLY A 81 -0.68 -16.22 -8.44
CA GLY A 81 -1.88 -16.95 -8.03
C GLY A 81 -2.42 -16.58 -6.65
N ASP A 82 -1.74 -15.72 -5.91
CA ASP A 82 -2.18 -15.27 -4.59
C ASP A 82 -2.72 -13.84 -4.66
N TYR A 83 -3.67 -13.53 -3.77
CA TYR A 83 -4.14 -12.16 -3.59
C TYR A 83 -3.23 -11.44 -2.62
N GLU A 84 -2.76 -10.25 -3.03
CA GLU A 84 -1.85 -9.42 -2.24
C GLU A 84 -2.49 -8.07 -1.97
N ILE A 85 -2.16 -7.49 -0.81
CA ILE A 85 -2.58 -6.14 -0.46
C ILE A 85 -1.37 -5.21 -0.43
N THR A 86 -1.58 -3.98 -0.88
CA THR A 86 -0.58 -2.92 -0.75
C THR A 86 -1.27 -1.61 -0.40
N TYR A 87 -0.57 -0.72 0.26
CA TYR A 87 -1.09 0.59 0.61
C TYR A 87 0.05 1.59 0.76
N TRP A 88 -0.29 2.86 0.57
CA TRP A 88 0.64 3.97 0.71
C TRP A 88 -0.10 5.18 1.26
N ILE A 89 0.47 5.81 2.28
CA ILE A 89 -0.09 7.03 2.88
C ILE A 89 0.94 8.14 2.78
N ASP A 90 0.51 9.34 2.38
CA ASP A 90 1.33 10.53 2.41
C ASP A 90 1.95 10.68 3.81
N LYS A 91 3.25 10.88 3.86
CA LYS A 91 4.01 10.97 5.09
C LYS A 91 3.43 12.01 6.07
N THR A 92 2.88 13.11 5.57
CA THR A 92 2.30 14.15 6.43
C THR A 92 1.11 13.67 7.25
N PHE A 93 0.53 12.52 6.88
CA PHE A 93 -0.61 11.92 7.58
C PHE A 93 -0.23 10.69 8.43
N TRP A 94 1.06 10.39 8.58
CA TRP A 94 1.48 9.29 9.42
C TRP A 94 1.19 9.56 10.92
N GLY A 95 1.06 8.49 11.69
CA GLY A 95 0.86 8.58 13.14
C GLY A 95 -0.55 8.96 13.58
N LYS A 96 -1.53 8.93 12.66
CA LYS A 96 -2.92 9.33 12.94
C LYS A 96 -3.92 8.17 12.85
N GLY A 97 -3.43 6.95 12.64
CA GLY A 97 -4.29 5.78 12.51
C GLY A 97 -5.04 5.66 11.18
N ILE A 98 -4.72 6.49 10.20
CA ILE A 98 -5.41 6.53 8.91
C ILE A 98 -5.24 5.21 8.16
N THR A 99 -4.02 4.69 8.09
CA THR A 99 -3.74 3.45 7.35
C THR A 99 -4.55 2.28 7.90
N THR A 100 -4.58 2.13 9.22
CA THR A 100 -5.34 1.06 9.87
C THR A 100 -6.83 1.18 9.57
N LYS A 101 -7.40 2.39 9.68
CA LYS A 101 -8.81 2.63 9.38
C LYS A 101 -9.13 2.37 7.92
N ALA A 102 -8.27 2.82 7.01
CA ALA A 102 -8.45 2.62 5.58
C ALA A 102 -8.40 1.13 5.22
N LEU A 103 -7.43 0.40 5.77
CA LEU A 103 -7.32 -1.04 5.52
C LEU A 103 -8.53 -1.80 6.06
N LYS A 104 -9.00 -1.47 7.25
CA LYS A 104 -10.22 -2.09 7.80
C LYS A 104 -11.43 -1.84 6.90
N LYS A 105 -11.62 -0.62 6.42
CA LYS A 105 -12.70 -0.30 5.47
C LYS A 105 -12.54 -1.07 4.17
N PHE A 106 -11.32 -1.12 3.64
CA PHE A 106 -11.05 -1.84 2.39
C PHE A 106 -11.43 -3.32 2.50
N LEU A 107 -11.11 -3.94 3.62
CA LEU A 107 -11.40 -5.36 3.84
C LEU A 107 -12.91 -5.64 3.97
N THR A 108 -13.74 -4.63 4.16
CA THR A 108 -15.22 -4.80 4.12
C THR A 108 -15.76 -4.79 2.70
N ILE A 109 -15.04 -4.22 1.74
CA ILE A 109 -15.48 -4.16 0.34
C ILE A 109 -14.71 -5.14 -0.56
N GLU A 110 -13.57 -5.63 -0.12
CA GLU A 110 -12.77 -6.63 -0.82
C GLU A 110 -12.82 -7.95 -0.06
N ASP A 111 -13.45 -8.95 -0.65
CA ASP A 111 -13.71 -10.23 -0.01
C ASP A 111 -12.74 -11.34 -0.41
N ALA A 112 -11.76 -11.07 -1.27
CA ALA A 112 -10.75 -12.04 -1.66
C ALA A 112 -10.02 -12.57 -0.43
N ARG A 113 -10.04 -13.89 -0.23
CA ARG A 113 -9.38 -14.57 0.89
C ARG A 113 -8.80 -15.91 0.43
N PRO A 114 -7.66 -16.36 0.97
CA PRO A 114 -6.80 -15.58 1.85
C PRO A 114 -6.16 -14.42 1.12
N ILE A 115 -5.79 -13.38 1.85
CA ILE A 115 -5.08 -12.23 1.28
C ILE A 115 -3.79 -12.00 2.07
N PHE A 116 -2.71 -11.66 1.36
CA PHE A 116 -1.38 -11.56 1.93
C PHE A 116 -0.88 -10.12 1.93
N GLY A 117 -0.07 -9.78 2.92
CA GLY A 117 0.66 -8.52 2.96
C GLY A 117 2.14 -8.79 3.15
N ARG A 118 2.96 -8.05 2.43
CA ARG A 118 4.43 -8.16 2.54
C ARG A 118 4.99 -6.86 3.08
N VAL A 119 5.96 -6.95 3.97
CA VAL A 119 6.50 -5.77 4.64
C VAL A 119 7.97 -5.99 4.99
N ALA A 120 8.80 -4.96 4.77
CA ALA A 120 10.20 -5.00 5.16
C ALA A 120 10.33 -5.27 6.67
N PHE A 121 11.35 -6.03 7.04
CA PHE A 121 11.56 -6.51 8.41
C PHE A 121 11.60 -5.41 9.47
N ASP A 122 11.99 -4.21 9.10
CA ASP A 122 12.14 -3.06 9.99
C ASP A 122 11.06 -1.97 9.79
N ASN A 123 10.08 -2.23 8.95
CA ASN A 123 8.93 -1.32 8.79
C ASN A 123 7.88 -1.65 9.84
N PHE A 124 8.16 -1.27 11.07
CA PHE A 124 7.31 -1.62 12.22
C PHE A 124 5.93 -1.00 12.15
N GLY A 125 5.81 0.19 11.57
CA GLY A 125 4.51 0.85 11.39
C GLY A 125 3.58 0.03 10.52
N SER A 126 4.06 -0.45 9.38
CA SER A 126 3.28 -1.29 8.49
C SER A 126 2.95 -2.66 9.10
N GLN A 127 3.90 -3.25 9.83
CA GLN A 127 3.65 -4.50 10.55
C GLN A 127 2.49 -4.35 11.53
N ARG A 128 2.46 -3.25 12.28
CA ARG A 128 1.37 -2.98 13.24
C ARG A 128 0.03 -2.77 12.55
N VAL A 129 0.02 -2.13 11.40
CA VAL A 129 -1.21 -1.96 10.61
C VAL A 129 -1.79 -3.32 10.24
N LEU A 130 -0.97 -4.21 9.70
CA LEU A 130 -1.42 -5.54 9.31
C LEU A 130 -1.93 -6.32 10.52
N GLU A 131 -1.20 -6.31 11.63
CA GLU A 131 -1.60 -7.01 12.85
C GLU A 131 -2.92 -6.48 13.41
N LYS A 132 -3.10 -5.16 13.45
CA LYS A 132 -4.35 -4.55 13.92
C LYS A 132 -5.55 -4.87 13.01
N CYS A 133 -5.30 -5.22 11.78
CA CYS A 133 -6.35 -5.61 10.82
C CYS A 133 -6.57 -7.13 10.77
N GLY A 134 -5.96 -7.87 11.69
CA GLY A 134 -6.19 -9.31 11.83
C GLY A 134 -5.24 -10.21 11.05
N PHE A 135 -4.25 -9.63 10.37
CA PHE A 135 -3.25 -10.42 9.67
C PHE A 135 -2.28 -11.07 10.65
N GLU A 136 -1.85 -12.29 10.33
CA GLU A 136 -0.85 -13.01 11.12
C GLU A 136 0.41 -13.22 10.29
N LYS A 137 1.56 -13.06 10.91
CA LYS A 137 2.85 -13.34 10.26
C LYS A 137 2.98 -14.85 10.06
N ILE A 138 3.17 -15.27 8.81
CA ILE A 138 3.26 -16.69 8.45
C ILE A 138 4.65 -17.11 7.97
N GLY A 139 5.52 -16.16 7.67
CA GLY A 139 6.85 -16.49 7.18
C GLY A 139 7.65 -15.26 6.80
N ASN A 140 8.73 -15.51 6.11
CA ASN A 140 9.61 -14.47 5.61
C ASN A 140 10.20 -14.89 4.26
N ASP A 141 10.67 -13.89 3.55
CA ASP A 141 11.36 -14.04 2.28
C ASP A 141 12.54 -13.08 2.28
N ARG A 142 13.33 -13.10 1.23
CA ARG A 142 14.51 -12.28 1.12
C ARG A 142 14.64 -11.78 -0.32
N GLY A 143 14.93 -10.51 -0.50
CA GLY A 143 15.06 -9.95 -1.83
C GLY A 143 15.86 -8.66 -1.85
N PHE A 144 16.28 -8.26 -3.04
CA PHE A 144 17.02 -7.01 -3.22
C PHE A 144 16.06 -5.83 -3.15
N ALA A 145 16.31 -4.94 -2.19
CA ALA A 145 15.52 -3.73 -1.99
C ALA A 145 16.22 -2.53 -2.64
N ASN A 146 15.65 -2.02 -3.73
CA ASN A 146 16.26 -0.92 -4.46
C ASN A 146 16.51 0.31 -3.58
N ALA A 147 15.57 0.64 -2.69
CA ALA A 147 15.71 1.80 -1.81
C ALA A 147 16.80 1.61 -0.73
N ARG A 148 17.20 0.39 -0.47
CA ARG A 148 18.23 0.05 0.50
C ARG A 148 19.57 -0.29 -0.14
N GLN A 149 19.59 -0.56 -1.43
CA GLN A 149 20.75 -1.06 -2.18
C GLN A 149 21.39 -2.27 -1.52
N ALA A 150 20.54 -3.19 -1.03
CA ALA A 150 20.94 -4.41 -0.33
C ALA A 150 19.82 -5.44 -0.35
N GLU A 151 20.18 -6.70 -0.17
CA GLU A 151 19.20 -7.74 0.13
C GLU A 151 18.76 -7.58 1.56
N ILE A 152 17.45 -7.58 1.79
CA ILE A 152 16.87 -7.51 3.12
C ILE A 152 15.77 -8.56 3.28
N GLU A 153 15.43 -8.80 4.53
CA GLU A 153 14.34 -9.70 4.89
C GLU A 153 13.00 -8.99 4.75
N GLU A 154 12.01 -9.72 4.26
CA GLU A 154 10.63 -9.28 4.11
C GLU A 154 9.73 -10.25 4.87
N PHE A 155 8.81 -9.74 5.68
CA PHE A 155 7.86 -10.57 6.40
C PHE A 155 6.59 -10.74 5.59
N ILE A 156 6.01 -11.95 5.65
CA ILE A 156 4.79 -12.29 4.95
C ILE A 156 3.68 -12.46 5.98
N TYR A 157 2.61 -11.72 5.80
CA TYR A 157 1.41 -11.74 6.64
C TYR A 157 0.23 -12.29 5.86
N LYS A 158 -0.71 -12.92 6.54
CA LYS A 158 -1.88 -13.56 5.93
C LYS A 158 -3.13 -13.26 6.72
N LEU A 159 -4.20 -12.93 6.01
CA LEU A 159 -5.56 -12.85 6.54
C LEU A 159 -6.40 -13.92 5.87
N ILE A 160 -7.01 -14.78 6.70
CA ILE A 160 -7.89 -15.86 6.23
C ILE A 160 -9.30 -15.33 6.01
#